data_d55de1cafeaa25e0bf9ba48438bda71e
#
_entry.id   d55de1cafeaa25e0bf9ba48438bda71e
#
_cell.length_a   1.000
_cell.length_b   1.000
_cell.length_c   1.000
_cell.angle_alpha   90.00
_cell.angle_beta   90.00
_cell.angle_gamma   90.00
#
_symmetry.space_group_name_H-M   'P 1'
#
loop_
_entity.id
_entity.type
_entity.pdbx_description
1 polymer ?
#
loop_
_entity_poly.entity_id
_entity_poly.type
_entity_poly.pdbx_seq_one_letter_code
_entity_poly.pdbx_strand_id
1 'polypeptide(L)'
;MGNFFENTVAWMERKGLASKYRHAGIYCIKIDTDIVYIGKSANMLRRIAEHYVGIKTGSEKKYRILAEARRRGHPITFDVLYYAKSKGIANQLAEIGEKEGEYIRHYMPILNTQIPKAEDWNKYESKSVDE
;
A
#
# COMPACT_ATOMS: atom_id res chain seq x y z
N MET A 1 -4.56 -1.70 -26.82
CA MET A 1 -4.05 -2.58 -25.77
C MET A 1 -3.99 -1.83 -24.47
N GLY A 2 -4.61 -2.35 -23.41
CA GLY A 2 -4.54 -1.75 -22.09
C GLY A 2 -3.18 -1.93 -21.47
N ASN A 3 -2.81 -1.04 -20.58
CA ASN A 3 -1.57 -1.17 -19.81
C ASN A 3 -1.85 -1.87 -18.48
N PHE A 4 -0.80 -2.19 -17.74
CA PHE A 4 -0.94 -2.87 -16.45
C PHE A 4 -1.80 -2.08 -15.48
N PHE A 5 -1.69 -0.75 -15.49
CA PHE A 5 -2.46 0.09 -14.57
C PHE A 5 -3.95 -0.04 -14.85
N GLU A 6 -4.36 0.15 -16.10
CA GLU A 6 -5.78 0.06 -16.47
C GLU A 6 -6.33 -1.34 -16.22
N ASN A 7 -5.55 -2.36 -16.55
CA ASN A 7 -5.94 -3.74 -16.32
C ASN A 7 -6.08 -4.02 -14.81
N THR A 8 -5.22 -3.44 -13.99
CA THR A 8 -5.28 -3.60 -12.54
C THR A 8 -6.51 -2.93 -11.98
N VAL A 9 -6.83 -1.70 -12.44
CA VAL A 9 -8.06 -1.00 -12.02
C VAL A 9 -9.28 -1.84 -12.38
N ALA A 10 -9.33 -2.35 -13.60
CA ALA A 10 -10.46 -3.17 -14.05
C ALA A 10 -10.60 -4.45 -13.21
N TRP A 11 -9.47 -5.07 -12.87
CA TRP A 11 -9.47 -6.24 -11.99
C TRP A 11 -10.01 -5.92 -10.62
N MET A 12 -9.59 -4.78 -10.03
CA MET A 12 -10.09 -4.35 -8.73
C MET A 12 -11.60 -4.10 -8.77
N GLU A 13 -12.08 -3.49 -9.84
CA GLU A 13 -13.52 -3.26 -10.02
C GLU A 13 -14.30 -4.58 -10.09
N ARG A 14 -13.78 -5.55 -10.85
CA ARG A 14 -14.42 -6.86 -10.95
C ARG A 14 -14.44 -7.61 -9.62
N LYS A 15 -13.46 -7.36 -8.75
CA LYS A 15 -13.40 -7.97 -7.41
C LYS A 15 -14.26 -7.22 -6.39
N GLY A 16 -14.96 -6.15 -6.80
CA GLY A 16 -15.82 -5.38 -5.91
C GLY A 16 -15.05 -4.44 -4.97
N LEU A 17 -13.80 -4.15 -5.29
CA LEU A 17 -12.95 -3.33 -4.42
C LEU A 17 -13.20 -1.82 -4.60
N ALA A 18 -13.94 -1.43 -5.66
CA ALA A 18 -14.21 -0.01 -5.90
C ALA A 18 -14.97 0.64 -4.75
N SER A 19 -15.94 -0.05 -4.16
CA SER A 19 -16.72 0.51 -3.07
C SER A 19 -15.87 0.75 -1.82
N LYS A 20 -14.84 -0.06 -1.60
CA LYS A 20 -13.94 0.09 -0.46
C LYS A 20 -12.88 1.17 -0.69
N TYR A 21 -12.33 1.26 -1.90
CA TYR A 21 -11.13 2.06 -2.14
C TYR A 21 -11.34 3.32 -2.97
N ARG A 22 -12.47 3.49 -3.66
CA ARG A 22 -12.70 4.68 -4.50
C ARG A 22 -13.16 5.86 -3.64
N HIS A 23 -12.32 6.25 -2.69
CA HIS A 23 -12.57 7.33 -1.74
C HIS A 23 -11.26 8.01 -1.40
N ALA A 24 -11.36 9.25 -0.92
CA ALA A 24 -10.21 9.91 -0.32
C ALA A 24 -9.96 9.32 1.06
N GLY A 25 -8.72 9.07 1.39
CA GLY A 25 -8.41 8.51 2.71
C GLY A 25 -6.95 8.14 2.89
N ILE A 26 -6.72 7.39 3.96
CA ILE A 26 -5.42 6.84 4.34
C ILE A 26 -5.49 5.34 4.17
N TYR A 27 -4.53 4.77 3.48
CA TYR A 27 -4.42 3.33 3.27
C TYR A 27 -3.07 2.84 3.79
N CYS A 28 -2.95 1.52 3.91
CA CYS A 28 -1.69 0.91 4.29
C CYS A 28 -1.37 -0.27 3.39
N ILE A 29 -0.08 -0.60 3.34
CA ILE A 29 0.41 -1.83 2.74
C ILE A 29 0.95 -2.67 3.89
N LYS A 30 0.58 -3.95 3.89
CA LYS A 30 1.02 -4.90 4.92
C LYS A 30 1.85 -6.00 4.30
N ILE A 31 2.88 -6.43 5.02
CA ILE A 31 3.52 -7.73 4.79
C ILE A 31 3.08 -8.60 5.95
N ASP A 32 2.41 -9.71 5.64
CA ASP A 32 1.72 -10.50 6.66
C ASP A 32 0.72 -9.61 7.39
N THR A 33 0.86 -9.42 8.69
CA THR A 33 0.00 -8.54 9.48
C THR A 33 0.66 -7.19 9.81
N ASP A 34 1.91 -6.98 9.39
CA ASP A 34 2.66 -5.78 9.71
C ASP A 34 2.37 -4.66 8.73
N ILE A 35 2.04 -3.49 9.25
CA ILE A 35 1.92 -2.29 8.42
C ILE A 35 3.32 -1.80 8.09
N VAL A 36 3.70 -1.86 6.82
CA VAL A 36 5.04 -1.47 6.38
C VAL A 36 5.06 -0.16 5.58
N TYR A 37 3.90 0.29 5.14
CA TYR A 37 3.77 1.56 4.42
C TYR A 37 2.40 2.16 4.65
N ILE A 38 2.34 3.47 4.86
CA ILE A 38 1.10 4.23 4.99
C ILE A 38 1.13 5.33 3.95
N GLY A 39 0.03 5.50 3.23
CA GLY A 39 -0.11 6.52 2.22
C GLY A 39 -1.45 7.20 2.27
N LYS A 40 -1.58 8.27 1.51
CA LYS A 40 -2.83 9.01 1.37
C LYS A 40 -3.16 9.19 -0.10
N SER A 41 -4.44 9.33 -0.40
CA SER A 41 -4.87 9.63 -1.76
C SER A 41 -6.27 10.21 -1.76
N ALA A 42 -6.52 11.10 -2.72
CA ALA A 42 -7.88 11.56 -3.02
C ALA A 42 -8.71 10.44 -3.67
N ASN A 43 -8.05 9.43 -4.23
CA ASN A 43 -8.71 8.27 -4.81
C ASN A 43 -7.81 7.05 -4.54
N MET A 44 -8.10 6.36 -3.43
CA MET A 44 -7.28 5.24 -3.00
C MET A 44 -7.28 4.08 -3.99
N LEU A 45 -8.38 3.88 -4.74
CA LEU A 45 -8.43 2.80 -5.73
C LEU A 45 -7.33 2.97 -6.77
N ARG A 46 -7.18 4.17 -7.32
CA ARG A 46 -6.16 4.44 -8.32
C ARG A 46 -4.76 4.34 -7.74
N ARG A 47 -4.57 4.85 -6.53
CA ARG A 47 -3.25 4.83 -5.89
C ARG A 47 -2.82 3.39 -5.57
N ILE A 48 -3.74 2.56 -5.10
CA ILE A 48 -3.44 1.16 -4.83
C ILE A 48 -3.14 0.42 -6.13
N ALA A 49 -3.87 0.73 -7.21
CA ALA A 49 -3.55 0.15 -8.53
C ALA A 49 -2.13 0.52 -8.95
N GLU A 50 -1.68 1.76 -8.71
CA GLU A 50 -0.31 2.15 -8.99
C GLU A 50 0.70 1.35 -8.17
N HIS A 51 0.38 1.07 -6.91
CA HIS A 51 1.25 0.22 -6.09
C HIS A 51 1.34 -1.20 -6.63
N TYR A 52 0.23 -1.80 -7.06
CA TYR A 52 0.26 -3.13 -7.67
C TYR A 52 1.16 -3.14 -8.91
N VAL A 53 1.04 -2.13 -9.76
CA VAL A 53 1.89 -2.01 -10.95
C VAL A 53 3.35 -1.86 -10.55
N GLY A 54 3.62 -1.02 -9.53
CA GLY A 54 4.97 -0.82 -9.02
C GLY A 54 5.59 -2.11 -8.51
N ILE A 55 4.84 -2.88 -7.75
CA ILE A 55 5.32 -4.17 -7.22
C ILE A 55 5.63 -5.13 -8.37
N LYS A 56 4.78 -5.16 -9.39
CA LYS A 56 4.98 -6.05 -10.53
C LYS A 56 6.20 -5.66 -11.36
N THR A 57 6.45 -4.36 -11.53
CA THR A 57 7.52 -3.87 -12.39
C THR A 57 8.83 -3.59 -11.66
N GLY A 58 8.78 -3.45 -10.32
CA GLY A 58 9.95 -3.11 -9.52
C GLY A 58 10.48 -1.71 -9.80
N SER A 59 9.57 -0.76 -10.10
CA SER A 59 9.96 0.59 -10.54
C SER A 59 10.66 1.43 -9.46
N GLU A 60 10.46 1.12 -8.19
CA GLU A 60 11.09 1.82 -7.08
C GLU A 60 11.59 0.82 -6.06
N LYS A 61 12.51 1.26 -5.21
CA LYS A 61 13.11 0.38 -4.21
C LYS A 61 12.08 -0.26 -3.29
N LYS A 62 11.11 0.51 -2.80
CA LYS A 62 10.07 -0.05 -1.92
C LYS A 62 9.29 -1.16 -2.61
N TYR A 63 9.06 -1.03 -3.92
CA TYR A 63 8.33 -2.04 -4.68
C TYR A 63 9.16 -3.31 -4.87
N ARG A 64 10.46 -3.17 -5.08
CA ARG A 64 11.34 -4.34 -5.18
C ARG A 64 11.39 -5.11 -3.87
N ILE A 65 11.36 -4.37 -2.75
CA ILE A 65 11.34 -4.96 -1.42
C ILE A 65 10.03 -5.73 -1.20
N LEU A 66 8.89 -5.12 -1.54
CA LEU A 66 7.60 -5.78 -1.42
C LEU A 66 7.50 -7.00 -2.32
N ALA A 67 7.99 -6.91 -3.55
CA ALA A 67 8.00 -8.03 -4.48
C ALA A 67 8.85 -9.18 -3.95
N GLU A 68 9.99 -8.87 -3.34
CA GLU A 68 10.85 -9.89 -2.76
C GLU A 68 10.19 -10.59 -1.57
N ALA A 69 9.51 -9.83 -0.69
CA ALA A 69 8.78 -10.43 0.42
C ALA A 69 7.71 -11.38 -0.10
N ARG A 70 6.97 -10.97 -1.14
CA ARG A 70 5.94 -11.82 -1.75
C ARG A 70 6.56 -13.07 -2.35
N ARG A 71 7.67 -12.96 -3.04
CA ARG A 71 8.38 -14.09 -3.63
C ARG A 71 8.81 -15.08 -2.56
N ARG A 72 9.11 -14.60 -1.36
CA ARG A 72 9.51 -15.43 -0.22
C ARG A 72 8.32 -16.07 0.51
N GLY A 73 7.10 -15.86 0.02
CA GLY A 73 5.91 -16.47 0.57
C GLY A 73 5.14 -15.61 1.57
N HIS A 74 5.49 -14.33 1.72
CA HIS A 74 4.78 -13.43 2.62
C HIS A 74 3.73 -12.65 1.84
N PRO A 75 2.43 -12.79 2.18
CA PRO A 75 1.40 -12.07 1.45
C PRO A 75 1.50 -10.57 1.62
N ILE A 76 1.28 -9.86 0.53
CA ILE A 76 1.20 -8.40 0.52
C ILE A 76 -0.27 -8.04 0.40
N THR A 77 -0.77 -7.27 1.35
CA THR A 77 -2.17 -6.85 1.35
C THR A 77 -2.29 -5.36 1.56
N PHE A 78 -3.47 -4.83 1.23
CA PHE A 78 -3.79 -3.42 1.39
C PHE A 78 -5.01 -3.30 2.31
N ASP A 79 -5.08 -2.18 3.03
CA ASP A 79 -6.27 -1.91 3.83
C ASP A 79 -6.46 -0.41 3.97
N VAL A 80 -7.65 -0.01 4.41
CA VAL A 80 -7.97 1.40 4.66
C VAL A 80 -7.85 1.66 6.15
N LEU A 81 -7.11 2.70 6.51
CA LEU A 81 -6.99 3.12 7.90
C LEU A 81 -7.97 4.25 8.24
N TYR A 82 -8.32 5.07 7.25
CA TYR A 82 -9.16 6.24 7.51
C TYR A 82 -9.82 6.71 6.21
N TYR A 83 -11.11 7.03 6.28
CA TYR A 83 -11.82 7.67 5.18
C TYR A 83 -11.99 9.15 5.48
N ALA A 84 -11.72 10.01 4.50
CA ALA A 84 -11.92 11.44 4.66
C ALA A 84 -13.39 11.73 4.93
N LYS A 85 -13.64 12.64 5.88
CA LYS A 85 -14.98 13.00 6.31
C LYS A 85 -15.41 14.37 5.81
N SER A 86 -14.47 15.21 5.41
CA SER A 86 -14.74 16.56 4.95
C SER A 86 -15.42 16.54 3.58
N LYS A 87 -16.15 17.60 3.28
CA LYS A 87 -16.76 17.81 1.98
C LYS A 87 -15.81 18.65 1.11
N GLY A 88 -15.70 18.28 -0.15
CA GLY A 88 -14.87 18.98 -1.10
C GLY A 88 -13.43 18.52 -1.08
N ILE A 89 -12.81 18.51 -2.27
CA ILE A 89 -11.49 17.91 -2.47
C ILE A 89 -10.41 18.63 -1.66
N ALA A 90 -10.43 19.96 -1.60
CA ALA A 90 -9.40 20.71 -0.89
C ALA A 90 -9.42 20.39 0.60
N ASN A 91 -10.61 20.33 1.20
CA ASN A 91 -10.76 20.01 2.61
C ASN A 91 -10.36 18.55 2.90
N GLN A 92 -10.71 17.63 2.00
CA GLN A 92 -10.31 16.23 2.13
C GLN A 92 -8.80 16.07 2.09
N LEU A 93 -8.13 16.77 1.17
CA LEU A 93 -6.66 16.70 1.05
C LEU A 93 -5.97 17.23 2.31
N ALA A 94 -6.49 18.33 2.88
CA ALA A 94 -5.96 18.87 4.13
C ALA A 94 -6.15 17.89 5.28
N GLU A 95 -7.34 17.31 5.37
CA GLU A 95 -7.69 16.36 6.43
C GLU A 95 -6.79 15.12 6.38
N ILE A 96 -6.67 14.49 5.20
CA ILE A 96 -5.87 13.28 5.09
C ILE A 96 -4.38 13.54 5.22
N GLY A 97 -3.91 14.74 4.87
CA GLY A 97 -2.52 15.12 5.09
C GLY A 97 -2.17 15.13 6.57
N GLU A 98 -3.04 15.69 7.40
CA GLU A 98 -2.85 15.72 8.84
C GLU A 98 -2.93 14.31 9.43
N LYS A 99 -3.93 13.53 9.03
CA LYS A 99 -4.11 12.17 9.52
C LYS A 99 -2.98 11.24 9.12
N GLU A 100 -2.45 11.39 7.91
CA GLU A 100 -1.31 10.57 7.49
C GLU A 100 -0.14 10.72 8.46
N GLY A 101 0.19 11.96 8.82
CA GLY A 101 1.28 12.21 9.77
C GLY A 101 1.03 11.54 11.12
N GLU A 102 -0.20 11.60 11.62
CA GLU A 102 -0.55 10.94 12.88
C GLU A 102 -0.35 9.42 12.81
N TYR A 103 -0.83 8.80 11.73
CA TYR A 103 -0.70 7.35 11.56
C TYR A 103 0.75 6.92 11.37
N ILE A 104 1.53 7.68 10.61
CA ILE A 104 2.96 7.37 10.41
C ILE A 104 3.70 7.43 11.73
N ARG A 105 3.44 8.45 12.55
CA ARG A 105 4.08 8.57 13.87
C ARG A 105 3.67 7.43 14.82
N HIS A 106 2.44 6.96 14.70
CA HIS A 106 1.96 5.87 15.55
C HIS A 106 2.52 4.52 15.13
N TYR A 107 2.47 4.19 13.85
CA TYR A 107 2.86 2.87 13.36
C TYR A 107 4.34 2.78 12.97
N MET A 108 4.96 3.90 12.68
CA MET A 108 6.37 3.98 12.23
C MET A 108 6.69 2.95 11.14
N PRO A 109 5.95 2.99 10.00
CA PRO A 109 6.11 1.96 8.98
C PRO A 109 7.50 2.05 8.34
N ILE A 110 8.12 0.92 8.19
CA ILE A 110 9.51 0.82 7.77
C ILE A 110 9.79 1.43 6.38
N LEU A 111 8.81 1.38 5.47
CA LEU A 111 9.01 1.90 4.11
C LEU A 111 8.70 3.39 3.97
N ASN A 112 8.17 4.05 5.00
CA ASN A 112 7.87 5.47 4.96
C ASN A 112 9.05 6.35 5.38
N THR A 113 9.86 5.89 6.32
CA THR A 113 10.72 6.80 7.07
C THR A 113 12.20 6.61 6.81
N GLN A 114 12.63 5.50 6.24
CA GLN A 114 14.05 5.24 6.06
C GLN A 114 14.28 4.16 5.02
N ILE A 115 15.53 4.06 4.58
CA ILE A 115 15.96 2.95 3.75
C ILE A 115 16.09 1.73 4.67
N PRO A 116 15.35 0.65 4.42
CA PRO A 116 15.42 -0.54 5.27
C PRO A 116 16.82 -1.16 5.25
N LYS A 117 17.24 -1.62 6.41
CA LYS A 117 18.50 -2.34 6.56
C LYS A 117 18.24 -3.83 6.47
N ALA A 118 19.31 -4.60 6.28
CA ALA A 118 19.18 -6.05 6.16
C ALA A 118 18.45 -6.67 7.35
N GLU A 119 18.77 -6.23 8.57
CA GLU A 119 18.13 -6.76 9.77
C GLU A 119 16.63 -6.48 9.84
N ASP A 120 16.17 -5.42 9.18
CA ASP A 120 14.74 -5.10 9.15
C ASP A 120 13.94 -6.15 8.39
N TRP A 121 14.60 -6.89 7.50
CA TRP A 121 13.95 -7.86 6.63
C TRP A 121 14.15 -9.30 7.07
N ASN A 122 14.95 -9.53 8.11
CA ASN A 122 15.20 -10.90 8.58
C ASN A 122 13.92 -11.61 8.98
N LYS A 123 12.94 -10.88 9.52
CA LYS A 123 11.65 -11.48 9.89
C LYS A 123 10.83 -11.93 8.68
N TYR A 124 11.20 -11.51 7.47
CA TYR A 124 10.53 -11.90 6.24
C TYR A 124 11.37 -12.88 5.43
N GLU A 125 12.13 -13.72 6.11
CA GLU A 125 12.87 -14.77 5.44
C GLU A 125 11.90 -15.71 4.71
N SER A 126 12.42 -16.43 3.73
CA SER A 126 11.62 -17.35 2.94
C SER A 126 10.89 -18.33 3.84
N LYS A 127 9.59 -18.51 3.58
CA LYS A 127 8.83 -19.55 4.23
C LYS A 127 9.28 -20.86 3.61
N SER A 128 10.01 -21.64 4.39
CA SER A 128 10.55 -22.87 3.91
C SER A 128 9.46 -23.92 3.77
N VAL A 129 9.62 -24.81 2.81
CA VAL A 129 8.68 -25.89 2.57
C VAL A 129 9.24 -27.22 3.01
N ASP A 130 10.40 -27.23 3.61
CA ASP A 130 11.07 -28.47 3.98
C ASP A 130 11.02 -28.76 5.47
N GLU A 131 10.28 -28.00 6.22
CA GLU A 131 10.05 -28.30 7.63
C GLU A 131 9.16 -29.50 7.82
#